data_ddc10757f3f8376ee8b0c0ce265ae08f
#
_entry.id   ddc10757f3f8376ee8b0c0ce265ae08f
#
_cell.length_a   1.000
_cell.length_b   1.000
_cell.length_c   1.000
_cell.angle_alpha   90.00
_cell.angle_beta   90.00
_cell.angle_gamma   90.00
#
_symmetry.space_group_name_H-M   'P 1'
#
loop_
_entity.id
_entity.type
_entity.pdbx_description
1 polymer ?
#
loop_
_entity_poly.entity_id
_entity_poly.type
_entity_poly.pdbx_seq_one_letter_code
_entity_poly.pdbx_strand_id
1 'polypeptide(L)'
;MPPKAAKSKEAPAERPILGRFSSHLKIGIVLSLSLSLSHTHTHILSNSVTLCLVIQKLWEVGLPNVGKSTLFNTLTKLSIPAENFPFCTIEPNEARVYVPDERFEWLCQLYKPKSEVSAFLEIHDIAGLVRGAHQGQGLGNSFLSHIRAVDGIFHVLRAFEDPDIIHVDDSVDPVRDLEVITEELRLKDLEFMEKKIEDIEKSMKRSNDKQLKIELELCQRIKTWLEEGKDVRLGDWKAADIEILNTFQLLSAKPVVYLVNMNEKDYQRKKNKFLPKIHTWVQEHGGEPIIPFSCALERNLADMPADEAAKYCEENKLQSALPKIIKTGFAAINLIYFFTAGPDEVKCWQIRRQIKAPQAAGTIHTDFEKGFICAEVMKFDDLKELGTEGAVKAAGKYRQEGKTYVVQDADIIFFKFNVSGGGKK
;
A
#
# COMPACT_ATOMS: atom_id res chain seq x y z
N MET A 1 -11.51 -10.22 53.35
CA MET A 1 -10.63 -9.43 52.46
C MET A 1 -10.64 -10.07 51.05
N PRO A 2 -11.09 -9.37 50.00
CA PRO A 2 -11.04 -9.92 48.66
C PRO A 2 -9.61 -9.88 48.15
N PRO A 3 -9.17 -10.83 47.26
CA PRO A 3 -7.81 -10.89 46.77
C PRO A 3 -7.54 -9.70 45.83
N LYS A 4 -6.35 -9.09 45.97
CA LYS A 4 -5.85 -8.01 45.13
C LYS A 4 -5.74 -8.50 43.68
N ALA A 5 -6.41 -7.81 42.77
CA ALA A 5 -6.28 -8.01 41.33
C ALA A 5 -4.81 -7.87 40.93
N ALA A 6 -4.32 -8.87 40.24
CA ALA A 6 -2.99 -8.85 39.65
C ALA A 6 -2.94 -7.74 38.58
N LYS A 7 -1.95 -6.82 38.68
CA LYS A 7 -1.65 -5.84 37.66
C LYS A 7 -1.26 -6.60 36.40
N SER A 8 -2.06 -6.47 35.34
CA SER A 8 -1.68 -6.90 34.01
C SER A 8 -0.39 -6.19 33.61
N LYS A 9 0.64 -6.97 33.28
CA LYS A 9 1.86 -6.42 32.66
C LYS A 9 1.42 -5.75 31.36
N GLU A 10 1.62 -4.43 31.25
CA GLU A 10 1.53 -3.75 29.98
C GLU A 10 2.44 -4.46 28.96
N ALA A 11 1.86 -4.83 27.84
CA ALA A 11 2.63 -5.31 26.72
C ALA A 11 3.64 -4.23 26.30
N PRO A 12 4.89 -4.59 25.94
CA PRO A 12 5.89 -3.61 25.51
C PRO A 12 5.33 -2.80 24.35
N ALA A 13 5.52 -1.48 24.40
CA ALA A 13 5.11 -0.58 23.31
C ALA A 13 5.77 -1.05 22.01
N GLU A 14 4.93 -1.41 21.04
CA GLU A 14 5.41 -1.90 19.74
C GLU A 14 6.15 -0.78 19.00
N ARG A 15 7.26 -1.14 18.34
CA ARG A 15 8.06 -0.20 17.54
C ARG A 15 7.20 0.37 16.39
N PRO A 16 7.33 1.69 16.07
CA PRO A 16 6.74 2.25 14.87
C PRO A 16 7.23 1.52 13.62
N ILE A 17 6.35 1.39 12.64
CA ILE A 17 6.68 0.73 11.36
C ILE A 17 7.34 1.76 10.45
N LEU A 18 8.53 1.45 9.92
CA LEU A 18 9.22 2.26 8.93
C LEU A 18 8.45 2.25 7.60
N GLY A 19 8.44 3.38 6.88
CA GLY A 19 7.64 3.56 5.66
C GLY A 19 6.18 3.91 5.93
N ARG A 20 5.79 4.07 7.19
CA ARG A 20 4.45 4.50 7.60
C ARG A 20 4.36 6.03 7.61
N PHE A 21 3.88 6.60 6.51
CA PHE A 21 3.69 8.04 6.40
C PHE A 21 2.44 8.48 7.15
N SER A 22 2.62 9.23 8.23
CA SER A 22 1.67 9.81 9.19
C SER A 22 0.29 9.14 9.36
N SER A 23 -0.15 8.99 10.61
CA SER A 23 -1.49 8.49 10.99
C SER A 23 -2.64 9.43 10.59
N HIS A 24 -2.32 10.64 10.11
CA HIS A 24 -3.29 11.64 9.65
C HIS A 24 -2.90 12.14 8.27
N LEU A 25 -3.35 11.45 7.22
CA LEU A 25 -3.35 12.01 5.88
C LEU A 25 -4.41 13.12 5.82
N LYS A 26 -3.96 14.39 5.94
CA LYS A 26 -4.74 15.51 5.44
C LYS A 26 -4.63 15.50 3.92
N ILE A 27 -5.58 14.88 3.25
CA ILE A 27 -5.71 14.98 1.80
C ILE A 27 -6.28 16.37 1.52
N GLY A 28 -5.41 17.28 1.10
CA GLY A 28 -5.85 18.47 0.39
C GLY A 28 -6.34 18.04 -0.99
N ILE A 29 -7.66 18.00 -1.19
CA ILE A 29 -8.24 17.86 -2.52
C ILE A 29 -7.94 19.16 -3.26
N VAL A 30 -6.97 19.16 -4.15
CA VAL A 30 -6.84 20.21 -5.15
C VAL A 30 -7.84 19.89 -6.26
N LEU A 31 -9.05 20.37 -6.10
CA LEU A 31 -10.02 20.46 -7.19
C LEU A 31 -9.57 21.61 -8.10
N SER A 32 -8.94 21.30 -9.23
CA SER A 32 -8.86 22.26 -10.32
C SER A 32 -10.24 22.34 -10.98
N LEU A 33 -11.05 23.29 -10.51
CA LEU A 33 -12.28 23.69 -11.18
C LEU A 33 -11.91 24.63 -12.33
N SER A 34 -11.97 24.13 -13.55
CA SER A 34 -12.12 25.00 -14.71
C SER A 34 -13.57 25.53 -14.70
N LEU A 35 -13.73 26.77 -14.24
CA LEU A 35 -15.00 27.50 -14.27
C LEU A 35 -15.28 27.98 -15.67
N SER A 36 -16.28 27.42 -16.31
CA SER A 36 -17.06 28.15 -17.31
C SER A 36 -18.30 28.74 -16.60
N LEU A 37 -18.35 30.06 -16.59
CA LEU A 37 -19.45 30.83 -15.98
C LEU A 37 -20.77 30.61 -16.73
N SER A 38 -21.82 30.23 -16.00
CA SER A 38 -23.16 30.73 -16.28
C SER A 38 -23.94 30.88 -14.97
N HIS A 39 -24.51 32.07 -14.80
CA HIS A 39 -25.26 32.53 -13.64
C HIS A 39 -26.51 31.70 -13.38
N THR A 40 -26.71 31.26 -12.13
CA THR A 40 -28.00 31.37 -11.41
C THR A 40 -27.82 31.11 -9.93
N HIS A 41 -28.35 31.97 -9.09
CA HIS A 41 -28.40 31.90 -7.64
C HIS A 41 -29.16 30.65 -7.15
N THR A 42 -28.58 29.88 -6.24
CA THR A 42 -29.33 29.23 -5.15
C THR A 42 -28.36 28.93 -3.98
N HIS A 43 -28.70 29.47 -2.81
CA HIS A 43 -28.05 29.17 -1.54
C HIS A 43 -28.24 27.70 -1.20
N ILE A 44 -27.14 26.94 -1.16
CA ILE A 44 -27.09 25.65 -0.48
C ILE A 44 -25.92 25.71 0.50
N LEU A 45 -26.26 25.66 1.78
CA LEU A 45 -25.35 25.46 2.90
C LEU A 45 -24.58 24.15 2.68
N SER A 46 -23.31 24.27 2.30
CA SER A 46 -22.40 23.13 2.15
C SER A 46 -21.91 22.72 3.54
N ASN A 47 -22.54 21.73 4.13
CA ASN A 47 -21.92 20.93 5.16
C ASN A 47 -20.82 20.09 4.50
N SER A 48 -19.58 20.56 4.55
CA SER A 48 -18.41 19.80 4.11
C SER A 48 -18.18 18.64 5.07
N VAL A 49 -18.77 17.49 4.77
CA VAL A 49 -18.40 16.21 5.39
C VAL A 49 -17.03 15.83 4.84
N THR A 50 -15.99 16.06 5.62
CA THR A 50 -14.64 15.60 5.27
C THR A 50 -14.60 14.09 5.48
N LEU A 51 -14.91 13.34 4.43
CA LEU A 51 -14.73 11.89 4.40
C LEU A 51 -13.23 11.63 4.37
N CYS A 52 -12.69 11.12 5.48
CA CYS A 52 -11.28 10.74 5.58
C CYS A 52 -11.06 9.39 4.86
N LEU A 53 -11.02 9.41 3.52
CA LEU A 53 -10.63 8.24 2.74
C LEU A 53 -9.12 8.06 2.87
N VAL A 54 -8.71 6.97 3.49
CA VAL A 54 -7.32 6.52 3.49
C VAL A 54 -7.05 5.93 2.11
N ILE A 55 -6.60 6.76 1.17
CA ILE A 55 -6.16 6.31 -0.15
C ILE A 55 -4.73 5.84 0.00
N GLN A 56 -4.47 4.58 -0.37
CA GLN A 56 -3.15 3.97 -0.23
C GLN A 56 -2.67 3.48 -1.58
N LYS A 57 -1.45 3.87 -1.92
CA LYS A 57 -0.91 3.86 -3.28
C LYS A 57 0.28 2.93 -3.39
N LEU A 58 0.28 2.08 -4.40
CA LEU A 58 1.43 1.31 -4.84
C LEU A 58 1.82 1.69 -6.26
N TRP A 59 3.11 1.66 -6.54
CA TRP A 59 3.64 2.00 -7.84
C TRP A 59 4.41 0.84 -8.47
N GLU A 60 4.20 0.67 -9.77
CA GLU A 60 4.96 -0.27 -10.57
C GLU A 60 6.25 0.38 -11.04
N VAL A 61 7.38 -0.03 -10.47
CA VAL A 61 8.72 0.47 -10.79
C VAL A 61 9.50 -0.62 -11.52
N GLY A 62 10.33 -0.25 -12.46
CA GLY A 62 11.21 -1.17 -13.19
C GLY A 62 11.81 -0.48 -14.41
N LEU A 63 12.75 -1.14 -15.09
CA LEU A 63 13.31 -0.67 -16.37
C LEU A 63 12.21 -0.59 -17.44
N PRO A 64 12.46 0.12 -18.58
CA PRO A 64 11.58 0.05 -19.75
C PRO A 64 11.39 -1.39 -20.25
N ASN A 65 10.22 -1.67 -20.84
CA ASN A 65 9.90 -2.94 -21.51
C ASN A 65 9.93 -4.21 -20.62
N VAL A 66 9.78 -4.08 -19.30
CA VAL A 66 9.68 -5.23 -18.39
C VAL A 66 8.24 -5.74 -18.21
N GLY A 67 7.24 -5.02 -18.73
CA GLY A 67 5.82 -5.39 -18.67
C GLY A 67 4.99 -4.59 -17.68
N LYS A 68 5.42 -3.42 -17.20
CA LYS A 68 4.67 -2.58 -16.23
C LYS A 68 3.28 -2.21 -16.73
N SER A 69 3.19 -1.46 -17.85
CA SER A 69 1.90 -1.01 -18.39
C SER A 69 1.01 -2.19 -18.82
N THR A 70 1.60 -3.32 -19.23
CA THR A 70 0.84 -4.55 -19.49
C THR A 70 0.23 -5.10 -18.21
N LEU A 71 0.99 -5.16 -17.11
CA LEU A 71 0.51 -5.59 -15.81
C LEU A 71 -0.59 -4.65 -15.30
N PHE A 72 -0.35 -3.33 -15.37
CA PHE A 72 -1.33 -2.32 -15.00
C PHE A 72 -2.65 -2.48 -15.74
N ASN A 73 -2.61 -2.61 -17.07
CA ASN A 73 -3.80 -2.82 -17.90
C ASN A 73 -4.55 -4.08 -17.49
N THR A 74 -3.84 -5.16 -17.21
CA THR A 74 -4.44 -6.45 -16.82
C THR A 74 -5.06 -6.37 -15.42
N LEU A 75 -4.39 -5.72 -14.47
CA LEU A 75 -4.90 -5.50 -13.11
C LEU A 75 -6.14 -4.62 -13.09
N THR A 76 -6.15 -3.58 -13.91
CA THR A 76 -7.18 -2.53 -13.88
C THR A 76 -8.29 -2.72 -14.91
N LYS A 77 -8.09 -3.65 -15.84
CA LYS A 77 -8.96 -3.86 -17.04
C LYS A 77 -9.09 -2.60 -17.90
N LEU A 78 -8.07 -1.76 -17.88
CA LEU A 78 -7.95 -0.58 -18.74
C LEU A 78 -7.16 -0.92 -20.00
N SER A 79 -7.31 -0.11 -21.05
CA SER A 79 -6.59 -0.25 -22.33
C SER A 79 -5.69 0.95 -22.55
N ILE A 80 -4.66 1.09 -21.72
CA ILE A 80 -3.64 2.13 -21.89
C ILE A 80 -2.59 1.64 -22.89
N PRO A 81 -2.09 2.48 -23.82
CA PRO A 81 -1.06 2.05 -24.77
C PRO A 81 0.18 1.50 -24.05
N ALA A 82 0.49 0.25 -24.31
CA ALA A 82 1.67 -0.45 -23.78
C ALA A 82 2.60 -0.76 -24.98
N GLU A 83 3.34 0.25 -25.43
CA GLU A 83 4.24 0.13 -26.56
C GLU A 83 5.63 -0.30 -26.12
N ASN A 84 6.39 -0.95 -27.04
CA ASN A 84 7.74 -1.47 -26.78
C ASN A 84 8.83 -0.39 -26.91
N PHE A 85 8.50 0.88 -26.66
CA PHE A 85 9.46 1.99 -26.68
C PHE A 85 9.77 2.46 -25.25
N PRO A 86 11.01 2.89 -24.97
CA PRO A 86 11.34 3.55 -23.72
C PRO A 86 10.48 4.81 -23.53
N PHE A 87 9.95 5.01 -22.30
CA PHE A 87 9.17 6.20 -21.90
C PHE A 87 7.81 6.38 -22.60
N CYS A 88 7.12 5.30 -22.94
CA CYS A 88 5.74 5.37 -23.44
C CYS A 88 4.78 6.03 -22.46
N THR A 89 4.95 5.79 -21.17
CA THR A 89 4.17 6.42 -20.09
C THR A 89 4.84 7.73 -19.69
N ILE A 90 4.27 8.87 -20.05
CA ILE A 90 4.78 10.21 -19.70
C ILE A 90 4.12 10.71 -18.41
N GLU A 91 2.81 10.56 -18.31
CA GLU A 91 2.03 10.90 -17.12
C GLU A 91 1.61 9.62 -16.39
N PRO A 92 1.62 9.60 -15.04
CA PRO A 92 1.17 8.45 -14.27
C PRO A 92 -0.29 8.12 -14.57
N ASN A 93 -0.58 6.84 -14.82
CA ASN A 93 -1.94 6.33 -14.87
C ASN A 93 -2.32 5.79 -13.51
N GLU A 94 -3.52 6.13 -13.03
CA GLU A 94 -4.01 5.74 -11.70
C GLU A 94 -5.26 4.87 -11.85
N ALA A 95 -5.33 3.78 -11.10
CA ALA A 95 -6.53 2.97 -11.06
C ALA A 95 -6.71 2.26 -9.71
N ARG A 96 -7.95 1.94 -9.39
CA ARG A 96 -8.31 1.16 -8.20
C ARG A 96 -8.56 -0.29 -8.58
N VAL A 97 -7.94 -1.17 -7.81
CA VAL A 97 -8.07 -2.60 -7.98
C VAL A 97 -8.65 -3.18 -6.68
N TYR A 98 -9.74 -3.93 -6.81
CA TYR A 98 -10.39 -4.54 -5.66
C TYR A 98 -9.56 -5.68 -5.09
N VAL A 99 -9.51 -5.76 -3.76
CA VAL A 99 -8.82 -6.83 -3.05
C VAL A 99 -9.76 -8.04 -2.98
N PRO A 100 -9.43 -9.15 -3.64
CA PRO A 100 -10.27 -10.35 -3.61
C PRO A 100 -10.23 -10.99 -2.21
N ASP A 101 -11.38 -11.17 -1.56
CA ASP A 101 -11.46 -11.76 -0.23
C ASP A 101 -12.71 -12.65 -0.07
N GLU A 102 -12.48 -13.94 0.13
CA GLU A 102 -13.54 -14.94 0.34
C GLU A 102 -14.37 -14.66 1.62
N ARG A 103 -13.79 -13.96 2.60
CA ARG A 103 -14.48 -13.59 3.84
C ARG A 103 -15.54 -12.51 3.57
N PHE A 104 -15.21 -11.53 2.72
CA PHE A 104 -16.13 -10.50 2.27
C PHE A 104 -17.27 -11.11 1.46
N GLU A 105 -16.95 -11.97 0.51
CA GLU A 105 -17.94 -12.67 -0.33
C GLU A 105 -18.89 -13.52 0.53
N TRP A 106 -18.35 -14.24 1.52
CA TRP A 106 -19.14 -15.02 2.45
C TRP A 106 -20.10 -14.14 3.29
N LEU A 107 -19.64 -12.98 3.77
CA LEU A 107 -20.49 -12.03 4.49
C LEU A 107 -21.61 -11.47 3.61
N CYS A 108 -21.32 -11.17 2.34
CA CYS A 108 -22.34 -10.74 1.38
C CYS A 108 -23.40 -11.84 1.13
N GLN A 109 -22.96 -13.09 1.04
CA GLN A 109 -23.90 -14.23 0.92
C GLN A 109 -24.78 -14.43 2.17
N LEU A 110 -24.21 -14.23 3.37
CA LEU A 110 -24.90 -14.38 4.64
C LEU A 110 -25.94 -13.26 4.86
N TYR A 111 -25.53 -12.00 4.69
CA TYR A 111 -26.38 -10.84 5.01
C TYR A 111 -27.26 -10.39 3.84
N LYS A 112 -26.92 -10.77 2.60
CA LYS A 112 -27.58 -10.34 1.34
C LYS A 112 -27.84 -8.83 1.35
N PRO A 113 -26.79 -8.01 1.49
CA PRO A 113 -26.92 -6.57 1.69
C PRO A 113 -27.42 -5.88 0.42
N LYS A 114 -27.96 -4.66 0.60
CA LYS A 114 -28.33 -3.77 -0.52
C LYS A 114 -27.11 -3.14 -1.18
N SER A 115 -26.00 -2.99 -0.42
CA SER A 115 -24.75 -2.38 -0.85
C SER A 115 -23.56 -3.23 -0.43
N GLU A 116 -22.63 -3.43 -1.35
CA GLU A 116 -21.39 -4.18 -1.16
C GLU A 116 -20.19 -3.28 -1.45
N VAL A 117 -19.31 -3.06 -0.47
CA VAL A 117 -18.13 -2.20 -0.62
C VAL A 117 -16.88 -2.96 -0.19
N SER A 118 -16.17 -3.52 -1.16
CA SER A 118 -14.93 -4.25 -0.92
C SER A 118 -13.75 -3.31 -0.68
N ALA A 119 -12.66 -3.84 -0.12
CA ALA A 119 -11.39 -3.15 -0.03
C ALA A 119 -10.76 -2.96 -1.41
N PHE A 120 -9.95 -1.92 -1.59
CA PHE A 120 -9.25 -1.66 -2.85
C PHE A 120 -7.81 -1.21 -2.60
N LEU A 121 -6.99 -1.39 -3.61
CA LEU A 121 -5.63 -0.91 -3.71
C LEU A 121 -5.57 0.08 -4.88
N GLU A 122 -4.98 1.24 -4.67
CA GLU A 122 -4.73 2.19 -5.75
C GLU A 122 -3.35 1.93 -6.34
N ILE A 123 -3.31 1.60 -7.61
CA ILE A 123 -2.08 1.28 -8.35
C ILE A 123 -1.81 2.38 -9.37
N HIS A 124 -0.54 2.73 -9.53
CA HIS A 124 -0.09 3.73 -10.47
C HIS A 124 0.94 3.11 -11.41
N ASP A 125 0.72 3.23 -12.73
CA ASP A 125 1.74 2.94 -13.74
C ASP A 125 2.58 4.16 -14.02
N ILE A 126 3.88 3.96 -14.02
CA ILE A 126 4.85 5.01 -14.31
C ILE A 126 5.86 4.58 -15.36
N ALA A 127 6.48 5.55 -15.99
CA ALA A 127 7.56 5.31 -16.94
C ALA A 127 8.69 4.46 -16.34
N GLY A 128 9.46 3.79 -17.20
CA GLY A 128 10.64 3.04 -16.76
C GLY A 128 11.73 3.97 -16.23
N LEU A 129 12.36 3.56 -15.12
CA LEU A 129 13.60 4.17 -14.65
C LEU A 129 14.77 3.71 -15.53
N VAL A 130 15.73 4.59 -15.75
CA VAL A 130 17.00 4.29 -16.43
C VAL A 130 18.15 4.81 -15.59
N ARG A 131 19.38 4.38 -15.88
CA ARG A 131 20.58 4.92 -15.26
C ARG A 131 20.64 6.44 -15.42
N GLY A 132 21.04 7.15 -14.36
CA GLY A 132 21.13 8.61 -14.35
C GLY A 132 19.78 9.32 -14.21
N ALA A 133 18.69 8.63 -13.88
CA ALA A 133 17.40 9.24 -13.63
C ALA A 133 17.45 10.25 -12.48
N HIS A 134 18.26 10.01 -11.44
CA HIS A 134 18.50 10.96 -10.34
C HIS A 134 19.13 12.28 -10.84
N GLN A 135 19.94 12.26 -11.91
CA GLN A 135 20.55 13.46 -12.53
C GLN A 135 19.64 14.11 -13.58
N GLY A 136 18.43 13.62 -13.79
CA GLY A 136 17.48 14.16 -14.76
C GLY A 136 17.51 13.52 -16.13
N GLN A 137 18.21 12.40 -16.30
CA GLN A 137 18.12 11.61 -17.54
C GLN A 137 16.74 10.95 -17.66
N GLY A 138 16.24 10.81 -18.86
CA GLY A 138 14.89 10.33 -19.13
C GLY A 138 13.83 11.34 -18.70
N LEU A 139 12.77 10.89 -18.02
CA LEU A 139 11.70 11.75 -17.50
C LEU A 139 12.08 12.49 -16.19
N GLY A 140 13.26 12.23 -15.67
CA GLY A 140 13.97 13.01 -14.66
C GLY A 140 13.25 13.20 -13.32
N ASN A 141 13.44 14.39 -12.74
CA ASN A 141 13.06 14.73 -11.38
C ASN A 141 11.54 14.74 -11.10
N SER A 142 10.68 15.02 -12.09
CA SER A 142 9.23 15.00 -11.92
C SER A 142 8.73 13.59 -11.58
N PHE A 143 9.31 12.59 -12.23
CA PHE A 143 9.04 11.19 -12.03
C PHE A 143 9.36 10.71 -10.59
N LEU A 144 10.55 11.03 -10.09
CA LEU A 144 10.97 10.63 -8.74
C LEU A 144 10.17 11.35 -7.63
N SER A 145 9.60 12.54 -7.92
CA SER A 145 8.69 13.22 -7.01
C SER A 145 7.36 12.48 -6.87
N HIS A 146 6.89 11.86 -7.95
CA HIS A 146 5.68 11.04 -7.90
C HIS A 146 5.88 9.79 -7.02
N ILE A 147 7.00 9.05 -7.16
CA ILE A 147 7.29 7.87 -6.31
C ILE A 147 7.28 8.23 -4.81
N ARG A 148 7.61 9.45 -4.45
CA ARG A 148 7.59 9.90 -3.05
C ARG A 148 6.20 9.84 -2.43
N ALA A 149 5.16 10.10 -3.19
CA ALA A 149 3.79 10.20 -2.71
C ALA A 149 3.11 8.84 -2.43
N VAL A 150 3.77 7.71 -2.72
CA VAL A 150 3.19 6.37 -2.55
C VAL A 150 3.65 5.67 -1.29
N ASP A 151 2.89 4.66 -0.86
CA ASP A 151 3.15 3.90 0.36
C ASP A 151 4.06 2.67 0.16
N GLY A 152 4.20 2.17 -1.08
CA GLY A 152 5.05 1.02 -1.39
C GLY A 152 5.31 0.86 -2.88
N ILE A 153 6.10 -0.13 -3.25
CA ILE A 153 6.63 -0.34 -4.60
C ILE A 153 6.37 -1.78 -5.05
N PHE A 154 5.77 -1.95 -6.23
CA PHE A 154 5.85 -3.16 -7.03
C PHE A 154 7.06 -3.04 -7.97
N HIS A 155 8.12 -3.77 -7.69
CA HIS A 155 9.31 -3.78 -8.54
C HIS A 155 9.19 -4.89 -9.59
N VAL A 156 8.89 -4.50 -10.83
CA VAL A 156 8.68 -5.43 -11.95
C VAL A 156 10.00 -5.73 -12.64
N LEU A 157 10.31 -7.02 -12.77
CA LEU A 157 11.54 -7.55 -13.37
C LEU A 157 11.24 -8.37 -14.61
N ARG A 158 12.06 -8.20 -15.63
CA ARG A 158 12.00 -9.01 -16.85
C ARG A 158 12.86 -10.25 -16.70
N ALA A 159 12.23 -11.42 -16.67
CA ALA A 159 12.89 -12.73 -16.60
C ALA A 159 12.53 -13.62 -17.81
N PHE A 160 12.35 -13.01 -18.97
CA PHE A 160 12.06 -13.70 -20.25
C PHE A 160 12.89 -13.08 -21.37
N GLU A 161 13.22 -13.90 -22.35
CA GLU A 161 13.89 -13.48 -23.58
C GLU A 161 12.85 -13.40 -24.70
N ASP A 162 12.83 -12.28 -25.41
CA ASP A 162 11.99 -12.04 -26.57
C ASP A 162 12.75 -11.12 -27.53
N PRO A 163 13.07 -11.59 -28.75
CA PRO A 163 13.82 -10.81 -29.72
C PRO A 163 13.07 -9.57 -30.23
N ASP A 164 11.75 -9.57 -30.17
CA ASP A 164 10.91 -8.46 -30.63
C ASP A 164 10.80 -7.34 -29.58
N ILE A 165 11.24 -7.60 -28.35
CA ILE A 165 11.21 -6.64 -27.25
C ILE A 165 12.63 -6.22 -26.90
N ILE A 166 13.01 -4.99 -27.26
CA ILE A 166 14.35 -4.44 -27.01
C ILE A 166 14.55 -4.23 -25.51
N HIS A 167 15.70 -4.67 -24.97
CA HIS A 167 16.15 -4.34 -23.63
C HIS A 167 17.05 -3.10 -23.65
N VAL A 168 16.96 -2.22 -22.66
CA VAL A 168 17.72 -0.96 -22.61
C VAL A 168 19.23 -1.20 -22.59
N ASP A 169 19.69 -2.28 -21.95
CA ASP A 169 21.10 -2.68 -21.85
C ASP A 169 21.45 -3.86 -22.79
N ASP A 170 20.72 -4.03 -23.91
CA ASP A 170 20.93 -5.04 -24.97
C ASP A 170 20.89 -6.51 -24.50
N SER A 171 20.78 -6.78 -23.21
CA SER A 171 20.73 -8.14 -22.65
C SER A 171 19.81 -8.21 -21.44
N VAL A 172 19.14 -9.35 -21.26
CA VAL A 172 18.27 -9.59 -20.10
C VAL A 172 19.10 -10.09 -18.92
N ASP A 173 19.24 -9.27 -17.89
CA ASP A 173 19.85 -9.61 -16.62
C ASP A 173 19.05 -8.99 -15.46
N PRO A 174 18.09 -9.74 -14.88
CA PRO A 174 17.24 -9.20 -13.82
C PRO A 174 17.99 -8.77 -12.57
N VAL A 175 19.15 -9.33 -12.27
CA VAL A 175 19.94 -8.94 -11.09
C VAL A 175 20.59 -7.58 -11.30
N ARG A 176 21.20 -7.37 -12.47
CA ARG A 176 21.70 -6.04 -12.87
C ARG A 176 20.57 -5.01 -12.84
N ASP A 177 19.39 -5.36 -13.33
CA ASP A 177 18.24 -4.47 -13.37
C ASP A 177 17.76 -4.10 -11.95
N LEU A 178 17.80 -5.05 -11.00
CA LEU A 178 17.57 -4.80 -9.57
C LEU A 178 18.57 -3.78 -9.01
N GLU A 179 19.86 -3.97 -9.27
CA GLU A 179 20.92 -3.08 -8.79
C GLU A 179 20.74 -1.67 -9.32
N VAL A 180 20.48 -1.52 -10.63
CA VAL A 180 20.26 -0.21 -11.26
C VAL A 180 19.11 0.55 -10.60
N ILE A 181 17.95 -0.06 -10.45
CA ILE A 181 16.79 0.59 -9.86
C ILE A 181 17.03 0.93 -8.40
N THR A 182 17.57 0.01 -7.62
CA THR A 182 17.85 0.22 -6.19
C THR A 182 18.85 1.35 -6.00
N GLU A 183 19.90 1.42 -6.83
CA GLU A 183 20.89 2.49 -6.82
C GLU A 183 20.26 3.86 -7.13
N GLU A 184 19.46 3.97 -8.18
CA GLU A 184 18.82 5.23 -8.57
C GLU A 184 17.88 5.77 -7.45
N LEU A 185 17.10 4.90 -6.79
CA LEU A 185 16.26 5.29 -5.67
C LEU A 185 17.10 5.80 -4.49
N ARG A 186 18.19 5.11 -4.18
CA ARG A 186 19.12 5.46 -3.10
C ARG A 186 19.86 6.77 -3.36
N LEU A 187 20.37 6.97 -4.58
CA LEU A 187 21.05 8.22 -4.98
C LEU A 187 20.09 9.42 -4.87
N LYS A 188 18.82 9.23 -5.18
CA LYS A 188 17.81 10.29 -5.03
C LYS A 188 17.51 10.60 -3.56
N ASP A 189 17.50 9.61 -2.70
CA ASP A 189 17.37 9.83 -1.27
C ASP A 189 18.61 10.54 -0.70
N LEU A 190 19.79 10.21 -1.19
CA LEU A 190 21.04 10.87 -0.81
C LEU A 190 21.01 12.37 -1.15
N GLU A 191 20.62 12.73 -2.38
CA GLU A 191 20.43 14.13 -2.81
C GLU A 191 19.43 14.87 -1.92
N PHE A 192 18.33 14.20 -1.55
CA PHE A 192 17.34 14.77 -0.64
C PHE A 192 17.93 15.01 0.76
N MET A 193 18.67 14.03 1.30
CA MET A 193 19.27 14.15 2.62
C MET A 193 20.31 15.28 2.68
N GLU A 194 21.10 15.48 1.64
CA GLU A 194 22.05 16.59 1.55
C GLU A 194 21.35 17.95 1.64
N LYS A 195 20.30 18.15 0.85
CA LYS A 195 19.49 19.37 0.91
C LYS A 195 18.85 19.58 2.27
N LYS A 196 18.31 18.49 2.86
CA LYS A 196 17.68 18.53 4.18
C LYS A 196 18.66 18.93 5.28
N ILE A 197 19.88 18.39 5.26
CA ILE A 197 20.96 18.74 6.20
C ILE A 197 21.29 20.24 6.09
N GLU A 198 21.51 20.75 4.86
CA GLU A 198 21.77 22.18 4.66
C GLU A 198 20.66 23.07 5.21
N ASP A 199 19.40 22.70 5.01
CA ASP A 199 18.26 23.49 5.47
C ASP A 199 18.11 23.47 6.99
N ILE A 200 18.40 22.34 7.64
CA ILE A 200 18.44 22.24 9.10
C ILE A 200 19.60 23.10 9.65
N GLU A 201 20.80 23.03 9.08
CA GLU A 201 21.95 23.83 9.50
C GLU A 201 21.68 25.34 9.36
N LYS A 202 21.03 25.76 8.26
CA LYS A 202 20.58 27.17 8.09
C LYS A 202 19.57 27.57 9.17
N SER A 203 18.65 26.66 9.54
CA SER A 203 17.64 26.90 10.57
C SER A 203 18.28 26.99 11.98
N MET A 204 19.25 26.14 12.29
CA MET A 204 19.99 26.15 13.54
C MET A 204 20.79 27.41 13.77
N LYS A 205 21.25 28.09 12.71
CA LYS A 205 21.90 29.42 12.84
C LYS A 205 20.95 30.49 13.38
N ARG A 206 19.62 30.28 13.25
CA ARG A 206 18.57 31.23 13.66
C ARG A 206 17.89 30.82 14.97
N SER A 207 17.92 29.53 15.33
CA SER A 207 17.27 28.99 16.52
C SER A 207 18.11 27.89 17.15
N ASN A 208 18.24 27.92 18.48
CA ASN A 208 18.92 26.85 19.23
C ASN A 208 17.92 25.76 19.69
N ASP A 209 17.13 25.24 18.75
CA ASP A 209 16.15 24.20 19.04
C ASP A 209 16.82 22.82 19.18
N LYS A 210 16.53 22.13 20.29
CA LYS A 210 17.05 20.79 20.56
C LYS A 210 16.50 19.76 19.55
N GLN A 211 15.28 19.96 19.06
CA GLN A 211 14.67 19.06 18.08
C GLN A 211 15.42 19.10 16.75
N LEU A 212 15.86 20.27 16.30
CA LEU A 212 16.68 20.41 15.09
C LEU A 212 18.03 19.68 15.22
N LYS A 213 18.62 19.62 16.42
CA LYS A 213 19.87 18.88 16.64
C LYS A 213 19.64 17.37 16.48
N ILE A 214 18.57 16.85 17.08
CA ILE A 214 18.20 15.42 16.97
C ILE A 214 17.93 15.07 15.50
N GLU A 215 17.19 15.92 14.79
CA GLU A 215 16.89 15.72 13.38
C GLU A 215 18.16 15.76 12.52
N LEU A 216 19.09 16.68 12.79
CA LEU A 216 20.38 16.76 12.09
C LEU A 216 21.23 15.51 12.28
N GLU A 217 21.39 15.04 13.53
CA GLU A 217 22.13 13.81 13.84
C GLU A 217 21.54 12.59 13.12
N LEU A 218 20.20 12.52 13.08
CA LEU A 218 19.52 11.45 12.34
C LEU A 218 19.79 11.57 10.83
N CYS A 219 19.65 12.77 10.25
CA CYS A 219 19.91 13.01 8.84
C CYS A 219 21.34 12.63 8.44
N GLN A 220 22.34 12.96 9.26
CA GLN A 220 23.74 12.59 9.03
C GLN A 220 23.93 11.05 9.06
N ARG A 221 23.32 10.35 10.01
CA ARG A 221 23.37 8.89 10.08
C ARG A 221 22.71 8.24 8.85
N ILE A 222 21.56 8.76 8.41
CA ILE A 222 20.89 8.28 7.20
C ILE A 222 21.76 8.50 5.97
N LYS A 223 22.37 9.69 5.84
CA LYS A 223 23.27 9.99 4.73
C LYS A 223 24.43 9.00 4.67
N THR A 224 25.13 8.77 5.78
CA THR A 224 26.22 7.78 5.85
C THR A 224 25.74 6.37 5.48
N TRP A 225 24.54 5.96 5.96
CA TRP A 225 23.96 4.67 5.63
C TRP A 225 23.70 4.49 4.13
N LEU A 226 23.19 5.54 3.47
CA LEU A 226 22.96 5.56 2.02
C LEU A 226 24.28 5.56 1.23
N GLU A 227 25.30 6.31 1.69
CA GLU A 227 26.65 6.33 1.09
C GLU A 227 27.35 4.96 1.17
N GLU A 228 27.06 4.16 2.20
CA GLU A 228 27.51 2.76 2.32
C GLU A 228 26.77 1.81 1.36
N GLY A 229 25.86 2.30 0.54
CA GLY A 229 25.12 1.49 -0.42
C GLY A 229 23.96 0.70 0.18
N LYS A 230 23.42 1.09 1.34
CA LYS A 230 22.36 0.37 2.05
C LYS A 230 21.03 1.12 1.97
N ASP A 231 19.95 0.41 1.70
CA ASP A 231 18.61 0.97 1.73
C ASP A 231 18.17 1.30 3.16
N VAL A 232 17.44 2.41 3.32
CA VAL A 232 16.98 2.85 4.65
C VAL A 232 16.08 1.83 5.33
N ARG A 233 15.28 1.07 4.58
CA ARG A 233 14.41 0.01 5.10
C ARG A 233 15.16 -1.14 5.80
N LEU A 234 16.46 -1.31 5.52
CA LEU A 234 17.30 -2.36 6.10
C LEU A 234 17.99 -1.93 7.41
N GLY A 235 17.84 -0.67 7.82
CA GLY A 235 18.47 -0.13 9.03
C GLY A 235 17.69 -0.48 10.31
N ASP A 236 18.43 -0.73 11.41
CA ASP A 236 17.84 -0.89 12.75
C ASP A 236 17.67 0.49 13.40
N TRP A 237 16.60 1.19 13.03
CA TRP A 237 16.28 2.52 13.53
C TRP A 237 15.51 2.43 14.85
N LYS A 238 15.77 3.38 15.77
CA LYS A 238 15.01 3.49 17.03
C LYS A 238 13.60 3.99 16.76
N ALA A 239 12.66 3.71 17.65
CA ALA A 239 11.26 4.13 17.51
C ALA A 239 11.11 5.64 17.26
N ALA A 240 11.84 6.48 18.02
CA ALA A 240 11.84 7.93 17.83
C ALA A 240 12.42 8.37 16.47
N ASP A 241 13.43 7.64 15.97
CA ASP A 241 14.02 7.90 14.66
C ASP A 241 13.03 7.55 13.54
N ILE A 242 12.27 6.45 13.70
CA ILE A 242 11.26 5.99 12.71
C ILE A 242 10.15 7.04 12.56
N GLU A 243 9.72 7.69 13.63
CA GLU A 243 8.71 8.74 13.55
C GLU A 243 9.19 9.93 12.69
N ILE A 244 10.46 10.34 12.84
CA ILE A 244 11.07 11.39 12.03
C ILE A 244 11.29 10.92 10.59
N LEU A 245 11.86 9.71 10.40
CA LEU A 245 12.09 9.11 9.10
C LEU A 245 10.82 9.05 8.25
N ASN A 246 9.69 8.69 8.85
CA ASN A 246 8.41 8.62 8.17
C ASN A 246 7.95 9.99 7.63
N THR A 247 8.45 11.11 8.16
CA THR A 247 8.15 12.45 7.62
C THR A 247 8.95 12.77 6.36
N PHE A 248 10.09 12.11 6.14
CA PHE A 248 10.95 12.36 4.97
C PHE A 248 10.48 11.68 3.69
N GLN A 249 9.67 10.64 3.82
CA GLN A 249 9.12 9.87 2.69
C GLN A 249 10.20 9.34 1.75
N LEU A 250 11.29 8.82 2.31
CA LEU A 250 12.43 8.30 1.54
C LEU A 250 12.02 7.11 0.66
N LEU A 251 12.56 7.06 -0.55
CA LEU A 251 12.25 6.04 -1.54
C LEU A 251 12.77 4.66 -1.11
N SER A 252 14.00 4.62 -0.61
CA SER A 252 14.66 3.40 -0.11
C SER A 252 14.13 2.92 1.26
N ALA A 253 13.23 3.70 1.89
CA ALA A 253 12.52 3.30 3.11
C ALA A 253 11.19 2.58 2.82
N LYS A 254 10.70 2.60 1.58
CA LYS A 254 9.41 2.02 1.21
C LYS A 254 9.46 0.49 1.15
N PRO A 255 8.38 -0.20 1.56
CA PRO A 255 8.26 -1.63 1.35
C PRO A 255 8.20 -1.94 -0.16
N VAL A 256 8.82 -3.07 -0.54
CA VAL A 256 8.92 -3.52 -1.93
C VAL A 256 8.33 -4.91 -2.06
N VAL A 257 7.65 -5.19 -3.17
CA VAL A 257 7.27 -6.54 -3.60
C VAL A 257 7.87 -6.75 -5.00
N TYR A 258 8.70 -7.77 -5.14
CA TYR A 258 9.34 -8.09 -6.42
C TYR A 258 8.42 -8.95 -7.28
N LEU A 259 8.07 -8.44 -8.46
CA LEU A 259 7.22 -9.09 -9.44
C LEU A 259 8.08 -9.57 -10.60
N VAL A 260 8.26 -10.88 -10.73
CA VAL A 260 9.15 -11.47 -11.74
C VAL A 260 8.34 -11.92 -12.94
N ASN A 261 8.35 -11.11 -14.00
CA ASN A 261 7.66 -11.40 -15.25
C ASN A 261 8.46 -12.38 -16.09
N MET A 262 7.88 -13.54 -16.35
CA MET A 262 8.48 -14.61 -17.15
C MET A 262 7.54 -15.12 -18.24
N ASN A 263 8.06 -15.87 -19.21
CA ASN A 263 7.21 -16.45 -20.23
C ASN A 263 6.24 -17.48 -19.67
N GLU A 264 5.14 -17.72 -20.36
CA GLU A 264 4.07 -18.60 -19.90
C GLU A 264 4.55 -20.03 -19.66
N LYS A 265 5.45 -20.55 -20.51
CA LYS A 265 6.00 -21.92 -20.38
C LYS A 265 6.82 -22.09 -19.11
N ASP A 266 7.63 -21.11 -18.77
CA ASP A 266 8.42 -21.12 -17.53
C ASP A 266 7.52 -20.98 -16.31
N TYR A 267 6.49 -20.16 -16.41
CA TYR A 267 5.49 -20.00 -15.35
C TYR A 267 4.73 -21.31 -15.08
N GLN A 268 4.28 -21.97 -16.13
CA GLN A 268 3.61 -23.29 -16.06
C GLN A 268 4.53 -24.34 -15.43
N ARG A 269 5.79 -24.38 -15.85
CA ARG A 269 6.80 -25.33 -15.31
C ARG A 269 7.29 -24.95 -13.91
N LYS A 270 6.94 -23.77 -13.41
CA LYS A 270 7.45 -23.19 -12.14
C LYS A 270 8.97 -23.19 -12.09
N LYS A 271 9.64 -22.97 -13.24
CA LYS A 271 11.09 -23.03 -13.37
C LYS A 271 11.59 -22.00 -14.39
N ASN A 272 12.53 -21.15 -13.94
CA ASN A 272 13.15 -20.14 -14.78
C ASN A 272 14.64 -20.00 -14.38
N LYS A 273 15.52 -19.76 -15.37
CA LYS A 273 16.98 -19.70 -15.16
C LYS A 273 17.43 -18.52 -14.28
N PHE A 274 16.66 -17.45 -14.20
CA PHE A 274 16.97 -16.24 -13.43
C PHE A 274 16.46 -16.29 -11.99
N LEU A 275 15.40 -17.04 -11.70
CA LEU A 275 14.78 -17.08 -10.38
C LEU A 275 15.75 -17.37 -9.22
N PRO A 276 16.68 -18.35 -9.33
CA PRO A 276 17.63 -18.61 -8.23
C PRO A 276 18.51 -17.40 -7.91
N LYS A 277 19.01 -16.70 -8.94
CA LYS A 277 19.86 -15.51 -8.77
C LYS A 277 19.08 -14.35 -8.17
N ILE A 278 17.85 -14.11 -8.64
CA ILE A 278 16.95 -13.10 -8.07
C ILE A 278 16.67 -13.41 -6.60
N HIS A 279 16.37 -14.67 -6.28
CA HIS A 279 16.11 -15.08 -4.90
C HIS A 279 17.32 -14.84 -3.99
N THR A 280 18.52 -15.22 -4.42
CA THR A 280 19.76 -14.97 -3.65
C THR A 280 19.94 -13.48 -3.40
N TRP A 281 19.85 -12.65 -4.45
CA TRP A 281 19.99 -11.21 -4.32
C TRP A 281 18.96 -10.61 -3.34
N VAL A 282 17.70 -11.00 -3.46
CA VAL A 282 16.63 -10.49 -2.58
C VAL A 282 16.86 -10.92 -1.12
N GLN A 283 17.33 -12.15 -0.87
CA GLN A 283 17.66 -12.61 0.49
C GLN A 283 18.79 -11.79 1.12
N GLU A 284 19.78 -11.39 0.33
CA GLU A 284 20.90 -10.53 0.78
C GLU A 284 20.46 -9.08 1.01
N HIS A 285 19.31 -8.65 0.44
CA HIS A 285 18.80 -7.28 0.47
C HIS A 285 17.47 -7.12 1.22
N GLY A 286 17.18 -7.98 2.22
CA GLY A 286 16.05 -7.81 3.13
C GLY A 286 15.02 -8.93 3.10
N GLY A 287 14.99 -9.77 2.04
CA GLY A 287 14.13 -10.95 1.97
C GLY A 287 12.66 -10.66 1.69
N GLU A 288 12.34 -9.53 1.04
CA GLU A 288 10.97 -9.17 0.69
C GLU A 288 10.30 -10.18 -0.26
N PRO A 289 8.96 -10.14 -0.37
CA PRO A 289 8.22 -11.10 -1.19
C PRO A 289 8.60 -11.07 -2.66
N ILE A 290 8.77 -12.26 -3.25
CA ILE A 290 8.97 -12.46 -4.68
C ILE A 290 7.75 -13.18 -5.24
N ILE A 291 7.14 -12.63 -6.28
CA ILE A 291 5.99 -13.22 -6.98
C ILE A 291 6.33 -13.42 -8.45
N PRO A 292 6.60 -14.66 -8.87
CA PRO A 292 6.67 -15.00 -10.28
C PRO A 292 5.28 -14.89 -10.92
N PHE A 293 5.21 -14.34 -12.12
CA PHE A 293 3.98 -14.21 -12.91
C PHE A 293 4.31 -14.16 -14.42
N SER A 294 3.29 -14.16 -15.26
CA SER A 294 3.45 -13.99 -16.71
C SER A 294 2.46 -12.97 -17.23
N CYS A 295 2.93 -11.80 -17.64
CA CYS A 295 2.06 -10.79 -18.27
C CYS A 295 1.30 -11.33 -19.48
N ALA A 296 1.93 -12.19 -20.30
CA ALA A 296 1.29 -12.78 -21.46
C ALA A 296 0.11 -13.67 -21.05
N LEU A 297 0.29 -14.54 -20.05
CA LEU A 297 -0.78 -15.37 -19.51
C LEU A 297 -1.91 -14.52 -18.94
N GLU A 298 -1.59 -13.55 -18.07
CA GLU A 298 -2.61 -12.74 -17.42
C GLU A 298 -3.44 -11.93 -18.42
N ARG A 299 -2.78 -11.39 -19.47
CA ARG A 299 -3.48 -10.72 -20.57
C ARG A 299 -4.41 -11.69 -21.31
N ASN A 300 -3.92 -12.88 -21.66
CA ASN A 300 -4.75 -13.88 -22.35
C ASN A 300 -5.97 -14.27 -21.50
N LEU A 301 -5.79 -14.47 -20.19
CA LEU A 301 -6.90 -14.78 -19.27
C LEU A 301 -7.90 -13.61 -19.13
N ALA A 302 -7.41 -12.36 -19.19
CA ALA A 302 -8.28 -11.18 -19.12
C ALA A 302 -9.14 -10.99 -20.36
N ASP A 303 -8.64 -11.43 -21.54
CA ASP A 303 -9.33 -11.36 -22.83
C ASP A 303 -10.36 -12.49 -23.02
N MET A 304 -10.31 -13.55 -22.18
CA MET A 304 -11.24 -14.68 -22.22
C MET A 304 -12.49 -14.42 -21.38
N PRO A 305 -13.65 -15.00 -21.76
CA PRO A 305 -14.80 -15.12 -20.85
C PRO A 305 -14.39 -15.84 -19.55
N ALA A 306 -14.99 -15.49 -18.42
CA ALA A 306 -14.59 -16.01 -17.09
C ALA A 306 -14.63 -17.55 -17.03
N ASP A 307 -15.64 -18.18 -17.66
CA ASP A 307 -15.79 -19.63 -17.69
C ASP A 307 -14.68 -20.30 -18.50
N GLU A 308 -14.29 -19.71 -19.64
CA GLU A 308 -13.22 -20.21 -20.49
C GLU A 308 -11.86 -20.04 -19.81
N ALA A 309 -11.63 -18.91 -19.16
CA ALA A 309 -10.41 -18.64 -18.39
C ALA A 309 -10.24 -19.63 -17.23
N ALA A 310 -11.32 -19.92 -16.50
CA ALA A 310 -11.32 -20.93 -15.45
C ALA A 310 -10.97 -22.32 -15.97
N LYS A 311 -11.60 -22.74 -17.06
CA LYS A 311 -11.34 -24.01 -17.72
C LYS A 311 -9.92 -24.11 -18.26
N TYR A 312 -9.42 -23.05 -18.91
CA TYR A 312 -8.04 -22.98 -19.38
C TYR A 312 -7.04 -23.16 -18.24
N CYS A 313 -7.27 -22.48 -17.11
CA CYS A 313 -6.44 -22.60 -15.92
C CYS A 313 -6.44 -24.03 -15.35
N GLU A 314 -7.61 -24.69 -15.30
CA GLU A 314 -7.74 -26.06 -14.80
C GLU A 314 -7.03 -27.07 -15.71
N GLU A 315 -7.28 -27.02 -17.03
CA GLU A 315 -6.69 -27.91 -18.03
C GLU A 315 -5.16 -27.81 -18.06
N ASN A 316 -4.61 -26.59 -17.92
CA ASN A 316 -3.18 -26.32 -17.96
C ASN A 316 -2.51 -26.34 -16.59
N LYS A 317 -3.26 -26.58 -15.50
CA LYS A 317 -2.79 -26.52 -14.10
C LYS A 317 -2.10 -25.20 -13.78
N LEU A 318 -2.68 -24.12 -14.26
CA LEU A 318 -2.24 -22.74 -14.06
C LEU A 318 -3.14 -22.03 -13.06
N GLN A 319 -2.64 -20.95 -12.51
CA GLN A 319 -3.42 -20.01 -11.69
C GLN A 319 -2.99 -18.60 -12.03
N SER A 320 -3.94 -17.68 -12.10
CA SER A 320 -3.62 -16.26 -12.19
C SER A 320 -2.84 -15.81 -10.95
N ALA A 321 -1.77 -15.07 -11.16
CA ALA A 321 -0.98 -14.48 -10.09
C ALA A 321 -1.58 -13.17 -9.55
N LEU A 322 -2.54 -12.55 -10.27
CA LEU A 322 -3.09 -11.24 -9.93
C LEU A 322 -3.68 -11.18 -8.52
N PRO A 323 -4.50 -12.16 -8.06
CA PRO A 323 -5.02 -12.15 -6.70
C PRO A 323 -3.90 -12.17 -5.64
N LYS A 324 -2.82 -12.91 -5.90
CA LYS A 324 -1.66 -12.97 -5.01
C LYS A 324 -0.89 -11.65 -5.01
N ILE A 325 -0.68 -11.02 -6.18
CA ILE A 325 -0.03 -9.72 -6.32
C ILE A 325 -0.78 -8.67 -5.51
N ILE A 326 -2.10 -8.58 -5.68
CA ILE A 326 -2.94 -7.59 -4.99
C ILE A 326 -2.89 -7.81 -3.47
N LYS A 327 -3.13 -9.04 -2.99
CA LYS A 327 -3.10 -9.37 -1.56
C LYS A 327 -1.74 -9.12 -0.93
N THR A 328 -0.65 -9.48 -1.62
CA THR A 328 0.72 -9.27 -1.11
C THR A 328 1.07 -7.80 -1.07
N GLY A 329 0.72 -7.02 -2.09
CA GLY A 329 0.92 -5.57 -2.10
C GLY A 329 0.16 -4.88 -0.97
N PHE A 330 -1.10 -5.25 -0.76
CA PHE A 330 -1.92 -4.76 0.34
C PHE A 330 -1.29 -5.05 1.71
N ALA A 331 -0.81 -6.26 1.91
CA ALA A 331 -0.13 -6.65 3.15
C ALA A 331 1.22 -5.96 3.34
N ALA A 332 2.01 -5.78 2.26
CA ALA A 332 3.33 -5.16 2.30
C ALA A 332 3.30 -3.72 2.81
N ILE A 333 2.27 -2.95 2.50
CA ILE A 333 2.07 -1.58 2.99
C ILE A 333 1.36 -1.54 4.36
N ASN A 334 1.37 -2.67 5.09
CA ASN A 334 0.82 -2.79 6.44
C ASN A 334 -0.67 -2.47 6.54
N LEU A 335 -1.45 -2.86 5.54
CA LEU A 335 -2.89 -2.76 5.55
C LEU A 335 -3.56 -3.99 6.11
N ILE A 336 -4.67 -3.72 6.78
CA ILE A 336 -5.72 -4.66 7.15
C ILE A 336 -7.07 -3.99 6.92
N TYR A 337 -8.13 -4.71 7.04
CA TYR A 337 -9.48 -4.14 7.09
C TYR A 337 -10.33 -4.85 8.13
N PHE A 338 -11.28 -4.12 8.68
CA PHE A 338 -12.37 -4.65 9.46
C PHE A 338 -13.67 -4.53 8.67
N PHE A 339 -14.67 -5.30 9.06
CA PHE A 339 -15.97 -5.28 8.41
C PHE A 339 -17.00 -4.56 9.27
N THR A 340 -17.88 -3.82 8.62
CA THR A 340 -19.23 -3.58 9.11
C THR A 340 -20.16 -4.42 8.26
N ALA A 341 -21.04 -5.21 8.88
CA ALA A 341 -21.90 -6.16 8.18
C ALA A 341 -23.32 -6.09 8.67
N GLY A 342 -24.25 -5.93 7.74
CA GLY A 342 -25.68 -5.88 8.01
C GLY A 342 -26.51 -5.95 6.73
N PRO A 343 -27.85 -5.95 6.83
CA PRO A 343 -28.74 -6.07 5.68
C PRO A 343 -28.75 -4.86 4.73
N ASP A 344 -28.29 -3.69 5.20
CA ASP A 344 -28.20 -2.51 4.36
C ASP A 344 -26.87 -2.43 3.63
N GLU A 345 -25.76 -2.73 4.31
CA GLU A 345 -24.43 -2.67 3.74
C GLU A 345 -23.49 -3.72 4.37
N VAL A 346 -22.66 -4.35 3.55
CA VAL A 346 -21.43 -5.03 3.96
C VAL A 346 -20.25 -4.27 3.40
N LYS A 347 -19.37 -3.80 4.27
CA LYS A 347 -18.26 -2.93 3.87
C LYS A 347 -16.95 -3.28 4.54
N CYS A 348 -15.88 -3.26 3.74
CA CYS A 348 -14.50 -3.33 4.18
C CYS A 348 -13.98 -1.93 4.52
N TRP A 349 -13.51 -1.74 5.73
CA TRP A 349 -12.90 -0.49 6.17
C TRP A 349 -11.39 -0.67 6.29
N GLN A 350 -10.66 -0.09 5.35
CA GLN A 350 -9.20 -0.21 5.29
C GLN A 350 -8.54 0.63 6.39
N ILE A 351 -7.65 -0.01 7.11
CA ILE A 351 -6.87 0.62 8.18
C ILE A 351 -5.43 0.10 8.15
N ARG A 352 -4.52 0.81 8.76
CA ARG A 352 -3.17 0.30 9.00
C ARG A 352 -3.18 -0.67 10.19
N ARG A 353 -2.27 -1.65 10.17
CA ARG A 353 -2.03 -2.52 11.34
C ARG A 353 -1.72 -1.68 12.57
N GLN A 354 -2.03 -2.24 13.76
CA GLN A 354 -1.77 -1.61 15.06
C GLN A 354 -2.60 -0.34 15.33
N ILE A 355 -3.64 -0.08 14.57
CA ILE A 355 -4.58 1.01 14.85
C ILE A 355 -5.54 0.58 15.97
N LYS A 356 -5.76 1.49 16.92
CA LYS A 356 -6.72 1.30 18.03
C LYS A 356 -8.16 1.56 17.59
N ALA A 357 -9.11 0.97 18.31
CA ALA A 357 -10.54 1.05 18.00
C ALA A 357 -11.06 2.48 17.78
N PRO A 358 -10.72 3.52 18.57
CA PRO A 358 -11.18 4.87 18.30
C PRO A 358 -10.72 5.42 16.94
N GLN A 359 -9.46 5.18 16.58
CA GLN A 359 -8.90 5.61 15.30
C GLN A 359 -9.53 4.83 14.12
N ALA A 360 -9.79 3.52 14.32
CA ALA A 360 -10.51 2.71 13.34
C ALA A 360 -11.96 3.22 13.16
N ALA A 361 -12.65 3.61 14.23
CA ALA A 361 -13.97 4.26 14.17
C ALA A 361 -13.90 5.58 13.40
N GLY A 362 -12.80 6.32 13.52
CA GLY A 362 -12.51 7.56 12.80
C GLY A 362 -12.47 7.40 11.28
N THR A 363 -12.14 6.21 10.76
CA THR A 363 -12.18 5.93 9.31
C THR A 363 -13.61 5.88 8.76
N ILE A 364 -14.60 5.60 9.61
CA ILE A 364 -16.02 5.65 9.26
C ILE A 364 -16.49 7.10 9.26
N HIS A 365 -16.27 7.80 10.39
CA HIS A 365 -16.59 9.21 10.55
C HIS A 365 -15.81 9.81 11.74
N THR A 366 -15.38 11.06 11.62
CA THR A 366 -14.63 11.76 12.70
C THR A 366 -15.38 11.84 14.02
N ASP A 367 -16.71 11.90 14.00
CA ASP A 367 -17.54 11.92 15.20
C ASP A 367 -17.52 10.58 15.94
N PHE A 368 -17.30 9.46 15.22
CA PHE A 368 -17.16 8.14 15.82
C PHE A 368 -15.87 8.04 16.64
N GLU A 369 -14.79 8.65 16.18
CA GLU A 369 -13.54 8.75 16.93
C GLU A 369 -13.70 9.62 18.17
N LYS A 370 -14.23 10.84 17.99
CA LYS A 370 -14.39 11.83 19.07
C LYS A 370 -15.36 11.35 20.14
N GLY A 371 -16.48 10.76 19.72
CA GLY A 371 -17.54 10.27 20.58
C GLY A 371 -17.42 8.79 20.99
N PHE A 372 -16.28 8.14 20.71
CA PHE A 372 -16.10 6.71 20.93
C PHE A 372 -16.41 6.27 22.36
N ILE A 373 -17.31 5.29 22.49
CA ILE A 373 -17.67 4.64 23.76
C ILE A 373 -17.00 3.27 23.84
N CYS A 374 -17.37 2.36 22.96
CA CYS A 374 -16.78 1.02 22.84
C CYS A 374 -16.97 0.45 21.44
N ALA A 375 -16.21 -0.60 21.13
CA ALA A 375 -16.36 -1.43 19.95
C ALA A 375 -16.96 -2.79 20.36
N GLU A 376 -18.06 -3.17 19.73
CA GLU A 376 -18.58 -4.54 19.84
C GLU A 376 -17.94 -5.35 18.71
N VAL A 377 -17.15 -6.36 19.07
CA VAL A 377 -16.28 -7.08 18.14
C VAL A 377 -16.64 -8.57 18.16
N MET A 378 -16.81 -9.13 16.97
CA MET A 378 -16.80 -10.57 16.76
C MET A 378 -15.76 -10.92 15.70
N LYS A 379 -15.14 -12.10 15.85
CA LYS A 379 -14.20 -12.62 14.85
C LYS A 379 -14.96 -13.20 13.68
N PHE A 380 -14.43 -13.01 12.47
CA PHE A 380 -14.99 -13.62 11.26
C PHE A 380 -15.11 -15.15 11.40
N ASP A 381 -14.06 -15.82 11.91
CA ASP A 381 -14.04 -17.26 12.05
C ASP A 381 -15.11 -17.76 13.03
N ASP A 382 -15.35 -17.03 14.12
CA ASP A 382 -16.41 -17.36 15.09
C ASP A 382 -17.81 -17.22 14.47
N LEU A 383 -18.03 -16.17 13.66
CA LEU A 383 -19.30 -16.00 12.96
C LEU A 383 -19.49 -17.08 11.87
N LYS A 384 -18.43 -17.44 11.15
CA LYS A 384 -18.46 -18.49 10.14
C LYS A 384 -18.78 -19.87 10.75
N GLU A 385 -18.17 -20.18 11.92
CA GLU A 385 -18.41 -21.44 12.62
C GLU A 385 -19.84 -21.53 13.18
N LEU A 386 -20.34 -20.46 13.81
CA LEU A 386 -21.60 -20.44 14.54
C LEU A 386 -22.80 -20.01 13.67
N GLY A 387 -22.56 -19.46 12.50
CA GLY A 387 -23.55 -19.14 11.46
C GLY A 387 -24.37 -17.88 11.71
N THR A 388 -24.53 -17.42 12.94
CA THR A 388 -25.33 -16.22 13.28
C THR A 388 -24.73 -15.40 14.40
N GLU A 389 -24.96 -14.07 14.38
CA GLU A 389 -24.56 -13.18 15.46
C GLU A 389 -25.15 -13.56 16.82
N GLY A 390 -26.40 -14.04 16.84
CA GLY A 390 -27.05 -14.52 18.06
C GLY A 390 -26.33 -15.72 18.68
N ALA A 391 -25.87 -16.67 17.86
CA ALA A 391 -25.07 -17.80 18.33
C ALA A 391 -23.70 -17.38 18.84
N VAL A 392 -23.05 -16.41 18.18
CA VAL A 392 -21.77 -15.83 18.65
C VAL A 392 -21.95 -15.16 20.02
N LYS A 393 -23.05 -14.43 20.22
CA LYS A 393 -23.41 -13.84 21.54
C LYS A 393 -23.65 -14.90 22.61
N ALA A 394 -24.41 -15.93 22.26
CA ALA A 394 -24.72 -17.03 23.20
C ALA A 394 -23.44 -17.83 23.59
N ALA A 395 -22.49 -17.95 22.66
CA ALA A 395 -21.19 -18.58 22.90
C ALA A 395 -20.20 -17.69 23.68
N GLY A 396 -20.57 -16.45 24.03
CA GLY A 396 -19.69 -15.50 24.71
C GLY A 396 -18.52 -14.98 23.88
N LYS A 397 -18.56 -15.16 22.55
CA LYS A 397 -17.52 -14.74 21.60
C LYS A 397 -17.76 -13.34 21.02
N TYR A 398 -18.86 -12.68 21.39
CA TYR A 398 -19.16 -11.29 21.08
C TYR A 398 -18.65 -10.39 22.20
N ARG A 399 -17.61 -9.61 21.93
CA ARG A 399 -16.83 -8.89 22.95
C ARG A 399 -17.08 -7.39 22.88
N GLN A 400 -17.10 -6.75 24.04
CA GLN A 400 -17.05 -5.29 24.14
C GLN A 400 -15.62 -4.85 24.44
N GLU A 401 -15.04 -4.08 23.55
CA GLU A 401 -13.66 -3.63 23.61
C GLU A 401 -13.59 -2.12 23.80
N GLY A 402 -12.62 -1.68 24.59
CA GLY A 402 -12.41 -0.27 24.93
C GLY A 402 -11.43 0.45 23.99
N LYS A 403 -11.02 1.66 24.41
CA LYS A 403 -10.13 2.56 23.63
C LYS A 403 -8.74 1.99 23.32
N THR A 404 -8.28 1.01 24.08
CA THR A 404 -6.95 0.41 23.93
C THR A 404 -6.93 -0.80 22.99
N TYR A 405 -8.10 -1.26 22.54
CA TYR A 405 -8.20 -2.40 21.65
C TYR A 405 -7.54 -2.11 20.31
N VAL A 406 -6.62 -2.99 19.91
CA VAL A 406 -5.97 -2.96 18.59
C VAL A 406 -6.78 -3.83 17.65
N VAL A 407 -7.35 -3.20 16.62
CA VAL A 407 -8.19 -3.88 15.64
C VAL A 407 -7.38 -4.92 14.87
N GLN A 408 -7.95 -6.12 14.74
CA GLN A 408 -7.37 -7.23 14.01
C GLN A 408 -7.96 -7.34 12.61
N ASP A 409 -7.20 -7.98 11.70
CA ASP A 409 -7.67 -8.22 10.34
C ASP A 409 -8.94 -9.08 10.34
N ALA A 410 -9.92 -8.67 9.55
CA ALA A 410 -11.23 -9.30 9.43
C ALA A 410 -12.10 -9.29 10.71
N ASP A 411 -11.81 -8.47 11.70
CA ASP A 411 -12.76 -8.22 12.77
C ASP A 411 -14.07 -7.67 12.21
N ILE A 412 -15.21 -8.15 12.69
CA ILE A 412 -16.51 -7.58 12.37
C ILE A 412 -16.90 -6.70 13.55
N ILE A 413 -17.06 -5.39 13.30
CA ILE A 413 -17.14 -4.40 14.38
C ILE A 413 -18.38 -3.53 14.25
N PHE A 414 -19.05 -3.35 15.39
CA PHE A 414 -20.08 -2.33 15.57
C PHE A 414 -19.58 -1.31 16.59
N PHE A 415 -19.40 -0.05 16.19
CA PHE A 415 -18.93 1.02 17.07
C PHE A 415 -20.10 1.70 17.77
N LYS A 416 -20.01 1.80 19.10
CA LYS A 416 -20.89 2.66 19.92
C LYS A 416 -20.22 3.99 20.16
N PHE A 417 -20.92 5.04 19.84
CA PHE A 417 -20.43 6.41 19.99
C PHE A 417 -21.54 7.33 20.46
N ASN A 418 -21.16 8.44 21.09
CA ASN A 418 -22.10 9.49 21.49
C ASN A 418 -21.84 10.72 20.61
N VAL A 419 -22.85 11.17 19.90
CA VAL A 419 -22.79 12.44 19.18
C VAL A 419 -22.85 13.53 20.26
N SER A 420 -21.71 14.17 20.56
CA SER A 420 -21.73 15.37 21.41
C SER A 420 -22.63 16.40 20.74
N GLY A 421 -23.83 16.57 21.28
CA GLY A 421 -24.85 17.42 20.74
C GLY A 421 -24.28 18.81 20.49
N GLY A 422 -24.35 19.29 19.25
CA GLY A 422 -24.20 20.70 18.96
C GLY A 422 -25.17 21.47 19.88
N GLY A 423 -24.59 22.18 20.84
CA GLY A 423 -25.38 22.98 21.78
C GLY A 423 -26.34 23.85 21.00
N LYS A 424 -27.60 23.74 21.33
CA LYS A 424 -28.56 24.78 20.99
C LYS A 424 -27.99 26.11 21.47
N LYS A 425 -27.66 26.97 20.56
CA LYS A 425 -27.71 28.43 20.76
C LYS A 425 -28.91 28.98 20.03
#